data_3f5db8636e19a665a295cd8abdfc449b
#
_entry.id   3f5db8636e19a665a295cd8abdfc449b
#
_cell.length_a   1.000
_cell.length_b   1.000
_cell.length_c   1.000
_cell.angle_alpha   90.00
_cell.angle_beta   90.00
_cell.angle_gamma   90.00
#
_symmetry.space_group_name_H-M   'P 1'
#
loop_
_entity.id
_entity.type
_entity.pdbx_description
1 polymer ?
#
loop_
_entity_poly.entity_id
_entity_poly.type
_entity_poly.pdbx_seq_one_letter_code
_entity_poly.pdbx_strand_id
1 'polypeptide(L)'
;MKLKTHFIPRILNFVNPKICIYDLDGTIINSSHRAKYDEQGNLDLDHWKLNSTKENIFKDDLLPMYWQLRNDYENGNIVILCTARELGKWDLDYIHSMGIYYDYIYSRPKDNPTKDEILKKAQLRHFWNFKQYRKYRKYFYDDKIENLREIRKLGNVDTINARIWNNKFA
;
A
#
# COMPACT_ATOMS: atom_id res chain seq x y z
N MET A 1 0.88 16.01 10.82
CA MET A 1 -0.45 15.54 11.25
C MET A 1 -0.26 14.19 11.94
N LYS A 2 -0.47 14.06 13.26
CA LYS A 2 -0.42 12.76 13.94
C LYS A 2 -1.67 11.98 13.57
N LEU A 3 -1.54 11.01 12.67
CA LEU A 3 -2.61 10.07 12.35
C LEU A 3 -2.88 9.23 13.61
N LYS A 4 -4.11 9.31 14.13
CA LYS A 4 -4.58 8.36 15.16
C LYS A 4 -4.67 6.99 14.47
N THR A 5 -3.67 6.16 14.66
CA THR A 5 -3.73 4.75 14.29
C THR A 5 -4.82 4.08 15.12
N HIS A 6 -5.76 3.40 14.48
CA HIS A 6 -6.65 2.47 15.18
C HIS A 6 -5.81 1.25 15.58
N PHE A 7 -5.25 1.32 16.77
CA PHE A 7 -4.38 0.30 17.30
C PHE A 7 -5.24 -0.86 17.82
N ILE A 8 -5.20 -2.00 17.15
CA ILE A 8 -5.57 -3.25 17.81
C ILE A 8 -4.32 -3.72 18.55
N PRO A 9 -4.38 -3.91 19.88
CA PRO A 9 -3.26 -4.44 20.64
C PRO A 9 -2.85 -5.80 20.06
N ARG A 10 -1.58 -5.97 19.75
CA ARG A 10 -1.03 -7.23 19.25
C ARG A 10 0.38 -7.44 19.78
N ILE A 11 0.79 -8.69 19.82
CA ILE A 11 2.17 -9.05 20.19
C ILE A 11 3.03 -9.00 18.93
N LEU A 12 4.09 -8.18 18.94
CA LEU A 12 5.06 -8.14 17.85
C LEU A 12 5.85 -9.45 17.77
N ASN A 13 6.15 -9.87 16.56
CA ASN A 13 6.98 -11.02 16.29
C ASN A 13 8.45 -10.66 16.47
N PHE A 14 9.09 -11.12 17.56
CA PHE A 14 10.50 -10.89 17.82
C PHE A 14 11.40 -12.05 17.38
N VAL A 15 10.84 -13.21 17.05
CA VAL A 15 11.61 -14.40 16.67
C VAL A 15 12.02 -14.37 15.21
N ASN A 16 11.07 -14.02 14.31
CA ASN A 16 11.30 -13.91 12.87
C ASN A 16 10.60 -12.67 12.33
N PRO A 17 11.03 -11.46 12.69
CA PRO A 17 10.35 -10.25 12.33
C PRO A 17 10.41 -10.01 10.81
N LYS A 18 9.25 -9.64 10.25
CA LYS A 18 9.09 -9.29 8.84
C LYS A 18 8.56 -7.87 8.71
N ILE A 19 8.92 -7.21 7.63
CA ILE A 19 8.28 -5.97 7.19
C ILE A 19 7.50 -6.29 5.92
N CYS A 20 6.18 -6.16 5.99
CA CYS A 20 5.26 -6.44 4.90
C CYS A 20 4.69 -5.11 4.38
N ILE A 21 5.02 -4.77 3.15
CA ILE A 21 4.71 -3.48 2.53
C ILE A 21 3.69 -3.70 1.44
N TYR A 22 2.57 -3.01 1.54
CA TYR A 22 1.43 -3.16 0.63
C TYR A 22 1.10 -1.85 -0.07
N ASP A 23 0.95 -1.90 -1.39
CA ASP A 23 0.23 -0.88 -2.12
C ASP A 23 -1.27 -0.95 -1.82
N LEU A 24 -2.05 0.06 -2.20
CA LEU A 24 -3.49 0.09 -2.01
C LEU A 24 -4.26 -0.29 -3.27
N ASP A 25 -4.22 0.56 -4.29
CA ASP A 25 -5.04 0.42 -5.50
C ASP A 25 -4.58 -0.76 -6.36
N GLY A 26 -5.50 -1.68 -6.68
CA GLY A 26 -5.17 -2.91 -7.41
C GLY A 26 -4.42 -3.97 -6.58
N THR A 27 -4.11 -3.67 -5.32
CA THR A 27 -3.42 -4.56 -4.38
C THR A 27 -4.34 -4.98 -3.25
N ILE A 28 -4.77 -4.06 -2.40
CA ILE A 28 -5.70 -4.30 -1.29
C ILE A 28 -7.11 -3.85 -1.63
N ILE A 29 -7.23 -2.78 -2.44
CA ILE A 29 -8.48 -2.09 -2.76
C ILE A 29 -8.71 -2.15 -4.27
N ASN A 30 -9.92 -2.52 -4.67
CA ASN A 30 -10.41 -2.35 -6.02
C ASN A 30 -11.13 -1.01 -6.14
N SER A 31 -10.48 -0.03 -6.73
CA SER A 31 -11.00 1.30 -7.02
C SER A 31 -11.26 1.54 -8.52
N SER A 32 -11.29 0.47 -9.31
CA SER A 32 -11.39 0.54 -10.78
C SER A 32 -12.67 1.23 -11.26
N HIS A 33 -13.77 1.14 -10.50
CA HIS A 33 -15.06 1.76 -10.86
C HIS A 33 -15.00 3.29 -10.98
N ARG A 34 -14.00 3.94 -10.36
CA ARG A 34 -13.80 5.40 -10.42
C ARG A 34 -12.53 5.82 -11.16
N ALA A 35 -11.78 4.86 -11.69
CA ALA A 35 -10.61 5.13 -12.52
C ALA A 35 -11.00 5.26 -13.99
N LYS A 36 -10.32 6.16 -14.72
CA LYS A 36 -10.37 6.28 -16.16
C LYS A 36 -8.96 6.36 -16.69
N TYR A 37 -8.71 5.70 -17.81
CA TYR A 37 -7.40 5.65 -18.43
C TYR A 37 -7.46 6.24 -19.84
N ASP A 38 -6.37 6.89 -20.26
CA ASP A 38 -6.20 7.35 -21.62
C ASP A 38 -5.88 6.19 -22.59
N GLU A 39 -5.74 6.48 -23.88
CA GLU A 39 -5.43 5.50 -24.91
C GLU A 39 -4.06 4.84 -24.72
N GLN A 40 -3.17 5.48 -23.96
CA GLN A 40 -1.84 4.98 -23.62
C GLN A 40 -1.83 4.17 -22.31
N GLY A 41 -2.96 4.07 -21.63
CA GLY A 41 -3.11 3.35 -20.36
C GLY A 41 -2.69 4.15 -19.12
N ASN A 42 -2.50 5.47 -19.24
CA ASN A 42 -2.22 6.32 -18.08
C ASN A 42 -3.52 6.72 -17.38
N LEU A 43 -3.48 6.81 -16.06
CA LEU A 43 -4.61 7.25 -15.26
C LEU A 43 -4.93 8.74 -15.55
N ASP A 44 -6.18 9.03 -15.90
CA ASP A 44 -6.71 10.39 -16.01
C ASP A 44 -6.81 10.98 -14.59
N LEU A 45 -5.84 11.82 -14.22
CA LEU A 45 -5.73 12.37 -12.88
C LEU A 45 -6.85 13.35 -12.53
N ASP A 46 -7.37 14.10 -13.52
CA ASP A 46 -8.46 15.04 -13.30
C ASP A 46 -9.76 14.27 -13.03
N HIS A 47 -10.03 13.25 -13.84
CA HIS A 47 -11.14 12.33 -13.60
C HIS A 47 -11.04 11.65 -12.23
N TRP A 48 -9.85 11.17 -11.87
CA TRP A 48 -9.59 10.54 -10.58
C TRP A 48 -9.87 11.47 -9.40
N LYS A 49 -9.36 12.72 -9.45
CA LYS A 49 -9.59 13.74 -8.42
C LYS A 49 -11.07 14.07 -8.28
N LEU A 50 -11.76 14.25 -9.40
CA LEU A 50 -13.19 14.54 -9.42
C LEU A 50 -14.04 13.41 -8.81
N ASN A 51 -13.63 12.16 -9.00
CA ASN A 51 -14.31 10.97 -8.51
C ASN A 51 -13.81 10.45 -7.14
N SER A 52 -12.87 11.15 -6.53
CA SER A 52 -12.40 10.86 -5.16
C SER A 52 -13.29 11.49 -4.09
N THR A 53 -14.61 11.34 -4.26
CA THR A 53 -15.61 11.76 -3.29
C THR A 53 -15.82 10.69 -2.22
N LYS A 54 -16.40 11.07 -1.08
CA LYS A 54 -16.76 10.13 -0.01
C LYS A 54 -17.60 8.97 -0.55
N GLU A 55 -18.65 9.30 -1.31
CA GLU A 55 -19.60 8.32 -1.83
C GLU A 55 -18.93 7.31 -2.75
N ASN A 56 -17.98 7.74 -3.58
CA ASN A 56 -17.27 6.86 -4.49
C ASN A 56 -16.19 6.05 -3.78
N ILE A 57 -15.44 6.65 -2.86
CA ILE A 57 -14.41 5.94 -2.08
C ILE A 57 -15.05 4.80 -1.27
N PHE A 58 -16.22 5.03 -0.66
CA PHE A 58 -16.92 4.01 0.11
C PHE A 58 -17.63 2.93 -0.73
N LYS A 59 -17.56 3.00 -2.05
CA LYS A 59 -17.93 1.93 -2.99
C LYS A 59 -16.74 1.08 -3.43
N ASP A 60 -15.51 1.44 -3.04
CA ASP A 60 -14.35 0.62 -3.31
C ASP A 60 -14.50 -0.75 -2.61
N ASP A 61 -14.08 -1.84 -3.26
CA ASP A 61 -14.13 -3.19 -2.72
C ASP A 61 -12.75 -3.63 -2.20
N LEU A 62 -12.74 -4.58 -1.26
CA LEU A 62 -11.51 -5.23 -0.83
C LEU A 62 -11.13 -6.35 -1.82
N LEU A 63 -9.84 -6.40 -2.15
CA LEU A 63 -9.26 -7.50 -2.92
C LEU A 63 -8.80 -8.65 -2.00
N PRO A 64 -8.66 -9.88 -2.51
CA PRO A 64 -8.26 -11.04 -1.70
C PRO A 64 -6.97 -10.84 -0.88
N MET A 65 -6.02 -10.05 -1.37
CA MET A 65 -4.77 -9.76 -0.66
C MET A 65 -4.98 -9.01 0.68
N TYR A 66 -6.13 -8.41 0.90
CA TYR A 66 -6.49 -7.87 2.22
C TYR A 66 -6.34 -8.92 3.34
N TRP A 67 -6.69 -10.18 3.07
CA TRP A 67 -6.57 -11.25 4.06
C TRP A 67 -5.12 -11.60 4.38
N GLN A 68 -4.21 -11.47 3.39
CA GLN A 68 -2.78 -11.61 3.62
C GLN A 68 -2.23 -10.49 4.50
N LEU A 69 -2.62 -9.23 4.21
CA LEU A 69 -2.26 -8.08 5.03
C LEU A 69 -2.72 -8.26 6.48
N ARG A 70 -3.98 -8.65 6.64
CA ARG A 70 -4.56 -8.86 7.96
C ARG A 70 -3.83 -9.96 8.74
N ASN A 71 -3.54 -11.07 8.08
CA ASN A 71 -2.78 -12.16 8.66
C ASN A 71 -1.37 -11.72 9.08
N ASP A 72 -0.68 -10.95 8.24
CA ASP A 72 0.63 -10.41 8.58
C ASP A 72 0.57 -9.48 9.79
N TYR A 73 -0.43 -8.62 9.86
CA TYR A 73 -0.63 -7.73 11.00
C TYR A 73 -0.93 -8.50 12.29
N GLU A 74 -1.86 -9.45 12.25
CA GLU A 74 -2.27 -10.26 13.40
C GLU A 74 -1.12 -11.16 13.92
N ASN A 75 -0.23 -11.62 13.03
CA ASN A 75 0.98 -12.36 13.39
C ASN A 75 2.14 -11.50 13.91
N GLY A 76 1.91 -10.22 14.13
CA GLY A 76 2.89 -9.32 14.74
C GLY A 76 4.00 -8.85 13.80
N ASN A 77 3.85 -9.03 12.48
CA ASN A 77 4.76 -8.43 11.50
C ASN A 77 4.52 -6.92 11.40
N ILE A 78 5.55 -6.18 11.01
CA ILE A 78 5.39 -4.75 10.71
C ILE A 78 4.69 -4.61 9.37
N VAL A 79 3.55 -3.96 9.36
CA VAL A 79 2.75 -3.70 8.14
C VAL A 79 2.86 -2.24 7.75
N ILE A 80 3.23 -2.01 6.51
CA ILE A 80 3.37 -0.67 5.91
C ILE A 80 2.42 -0.57 4.72
N LEU A 81 1.60 0.47 4.69
CA LEU A 81 0.90 0.88 3.49
C LEU A 81 1.76 1.91 2.74
N CYS A 82 1.98 1.70 1.44
CA CYS A 82 2.75 2.60 0.61
C CYS A 82 2.05 2.80 -0.74
N THR A 83 1.32 3.89 -0.88
CA THR A 83 0.52 4.19 -2.06
C THR A 83 1.02 5.41 -2.82
N ALA A 84 0.89 5.40 -4.13
CA ALA A 84 1.10 6.56 -4.99
C ALA A 84 -0.10 7.52 -5.01
N ARG A 85 -1.19 7.18 -4.34
CA ARG A 85 -2.36 8.03 -4.18
C ARG A 85 -2.07 9.18 -3.20
N GLU A 86 -2.59 10.37 -3.47
CA GLU A 86 -2.76 11.40 -2.46
C GLU A 86 -3.93 10.99 -1.55
N LEU A 87 -3.66 10.74 -0.28
CA LEU A 87 -4.70 10.33 0.66
C LEU A 87 -5.37 11.56 1.31
N GLY A 88 -6.67 11.64 1.16
CA GLY A 88 -7.52 12.60 1.85
C GLY A 88 -8.18 12.00 3.10
N LYS A 89 -9.02 12.82 3.75
CA LYS A 89 -9.78 12.40 4.94
C LYS A 89 -10.64 11.17 4.68
N TRP A 90 -11.34 11.14 3.56
CA TRP A 90 -12.27 10.05 3.23
C TRP A 90 -11.56 8.75 2.88
N ASP A 91 -10.35 8.82 2.31
CA ASP A 91 -9.51 7.63 2.10
C ASP A 91 -9.10 7.01 3.44
N LEU A 92 -8.68 7.82 4.40
CA LEU A 92 -8.30 7.35 5.73
C LEU A 92 -9.50 6.81 6.51
N ASP A 93 -10.65 7.48 6.44
CA ASP A 93 -11.89 7.01 7.07
C ASP A 93 -12.31 5.65 6.48
N TYR A 94 -12.19 5.47 5.16
CA TYR A 94 -12.46 4.19 4.48
C TYR A 94 -11.50 3.10 4.95
N ILE A 95 -10.19 3.36 4.91
CA ILE A 95 -9.15 2.41 5.34
C ILE A 95 -9.44 1.92 6.77
N HIS A 96 -9.76 2.82 7.68
CA HIS A 96 -10.06 2.48 9.06
C HIS A 96 -11.38 1.71 9.19
N SER A 97 -12.44 2.12 8.49
CA SER A 97 -13.75 1.47 8.54
C SER A 97 -13.73 0.05 7.99
N MET A 98 -12.86 -0.23 7.02
CA MET A 98 -12.68 -1.55 6.43
C MET A 98 -11.73 -2.46 7.21
N GLY A 99 -11.17 -1.98 8.33
CA GLY A 99 -10.24 -2.75 9.15
C GLY A 99 -8.92 -3.06 8.45
N ILE A 100 -8.45 -2.15 7.60
CA ILE A 100 -7.12 -2.23 6.99
C ILE A 100 -6.12 -1.71 8.03
N TYR A 101 -5.43 -2.63 8.71
CA TYR A 101 -4.50 -2.32 9.79
C TYR A 101 -3.08 -2.13 9.28
N TYR A 102 -2.37 -1.17 9.89
CA TYR A 102 -0.99 -0.86 9.51
C TYR A 102 -0.24 -0.20 10.68
N ASP A 103 1.10 -0.27 10.64
CA ASP A 103 1.99 0.45 11.56
C ASP A 103 2.43 1.78 10.96
N TYR A 104 2.66 1.82 9.65
CA TYR A 104 3.07 3.01 8.92
C TYR A 104 2.27 3.16 7.63
N ILE A 105 2.01 4.42 7.25
CA ILE A 105 1.37 4.72 5.98
C ILE A 105 2.13 5.84 5.27
N TYR A 106 2.46 5.59 4.01
CA TYR A 106 3.09 6.52 3.09
C TYR A 106 2.19 6.74 1.90
N SER A 107 1.95 8.00 1.61
CA SER A 107 1.15 8.44 0.47
C SER A 107 1.88 9.49 -0.33
N ARG A 108 1.41 9.77 -1.52
CA ARG A 108 1.92 10.89 -2.33
C ARG A 108 1.68 12.19 -1.61
N PRO A 109 2.70 13.06 -1.45
CA PRO A 109 2.49 14.44 -1.05
C PRO A 109 1.63 15.17 -2.10
N LYS A 110 0.84 16.13 -1.66
CA LYS A 110 -0.02 16.91 -2.54
C LYS A 110 0.78 17.52 -3.69
N ASP A 111 0.25 17.40 -4.90
CA ASP A 111 0.81 17.94 -6.14
C ASP A 111 2.25 17.48 -6.46
N ASN A 112 2.70 16.36 -5.90
CA ASN A 112 4.02 15.82 -6.17
C ASN A 112 4.02 15.04 -7.51
N PRO A 113 4.80 15.46 -8.55
CA PRO A 113 4.80 14.86 -9.87
C PRO A 113 5.74 13.65 -10.01
N THR A 114 6.41 13.23 -8.94
CA THR A 114 7.37 12.13 -8.98
C THR A 114 6.69 10.84 -9.43
N LYS A 115 7.30 10.09 -10.34
CA LYS A 115 6.83 8.78 -10.77
C LYS A 115 6.66 7.83 -9.58
N ASP A 116 5.63 6.97 -9.64
CA ASP A 116 5.22 6.08 -8.54
C ASP A 116 6.38 5.25 -8.00
N GLU A 117 7.13 4.60 -8.88
CA GLU A 117 8.24 3.71 -8.53
C GLU A 117 9.38 4.45 -7.82
N ILE A 118 9.66 5.68 -8.22
CA ILE A 118 10.71 6.52 -7.62
C ILE A 118 10.24 7.05 -6.27
N LEU A 119 8.99 7.50 -6.19
CA LEU A 119 8.38 8.00 -4.97
C LEU A 119 8.37 6.93 -3.88
N LYS A 120 7.83 5.75 -4.18
CA LYS A 120 7.75 4.63 -3.23
C LYS A 120 9.13 4.22 -2.73
N LYS A 121 10.10 4.10 -3.63
CA LYS A 121 11.48 3.78 -3.25
C LYS A 121 12.09 4.81 -2.31
N ALA A 122 11.91 6.10 -2.60
CA ALA A 122 12.40 7.18 -1.75
C ALA A 122 11.77 7.16 -0.35
N GLN A 123 10.46 6.94 -0.28
CA GLN A 123 9.70 6.88 0.97
C GLN A 123 10.09 5.67 1.83
N LEU A 124 10.38 4.52 1.22
CA LEU A 124 10.65 3.27 1.93
C LEU A 124 12.12 3.05 2.29
N ARG A 125 13.04 3.74 1.61
CA ARG A 125 14.49 3.52 1.69
C ARG A 125 15.04 3.49 3.12
N HIS A 126 14.49 4.27 4.04
CA HIS A 126 14.96 4.33 5.41
C HIS A 126 14.77 2.99 6.17
N PHE A 127 13.79 2.15 5.82
CA PHE A 127 13.63 0.82 6.41
C PHE A 127 14.78 -0.14 6.05
N TRP A 128 15.55 0.14 5.00
CA TRP A 128 16.77 -0.58 4.67
C TRP A 128 17.99 -0.03 5.39
N ASN A 129 17.98 1.25 5.72
CA ASN A 129 19.10 1.96 6.31
C ASN A 129 19.09 1.96 7.84
N PHE A 130 17.92 2.03 8.45
CA PHE A 130 17.80 2.06 9.91
C PHE A 130 18.30 0.76 10.54
N LYS A 131 19.20 0.90 11.53
CA LYS A 131 19.82 -0.24 12.23
C LYS A 131 18.79 -1.25 12.73
N GLN A 132 17.67 -0.79 13.27
CA GLN A 132 16.60 -1.62 13.81
C GLN A 132 15.84 -2.45 12.77
N TYR A 133 15.78 -1.99 11.51
CA TYR A 133 14.96 -2.62 10.47
C TYR A 133 15.77 -3.27 9.34
N ARG A 134 17.04 -2.92 9.18
CA ARG A 134 17.84 -3.37 8.02
C ARG A 134 17.97 -4.90 7.91
N LYS A 135 17.92 -5.62 9.04
CA LYS A 135 18.00 -7.08 9.08
C LYS A 135 16.67 -7.78 8.90
N TYR A 136 15.54 -7.06 8.97
CA TYR A 136 14.23 -7.65 8.78
C TYR A 136 14.07 -8.08 7.34
N ARG A 137 13.57 -9.31 7.13
CA ARG A 137 13.13 -9.74 5.81
C ARG A 137 11.94 -8.88 5.38
N LYS A 138 11.97 -8.42 4.13
CA LYS A 138 10.98 -7.50 3.58
C LYS A 138 10.20 -8.17 2.47
N TYR A 139 8.91 -7.88 2.43
CA TYR A 139 7.98 -8.31 1.38
C TYR A 139 7.29 -7.07 0.84
N PHE A 140 7.26 -6.94 -0.48
CA PHE A 140 6.64 -5.80 -1.15
C PHE A 140 5.60 -6.30 -2.16
N TYR A 141 4.36 -5.92 -1.92
CA TYR A 141 3.18 -6.33 -2.68
C TYR A 141 2.65 -5.12 -3.46
N ASP A 142 2.61 -5.23 -4.79
CA ASP A 142 2.18 -4.15 -5.68
C ASP A 142 1.67 -4.77 -6.99
N ASP A 143 0.69 -4.16 -7.65
CA ASP A 143 0.16 -4.63 -8.92
C ASP A 143 0.96 -4.14 -10.13
N LYS A 144 1.79 -3.09 -9.96
CA LYS A 144 2.62 -2.50 -11.02
C LYS A 144 4.03 -3.08 -11.05
N ILE A 145 4.40 -3.61 -12.22
CA ILE A 145 5.73 -4.24 -12.43
C ILE A 145 6.87 -3.23 -12.23
N GLU A 146 6.68 -1.97 -12.62
CA GLU A 146 7.66 -0.90 -12.47
C GLU A 146 8.03 -0.68 -11.01
N ASN A 147 7.02 -0.63 -10.13
CA ASN A 147 7.21 -0.51 -8.69
C ASN A 147 7.99 -1.71 -8.13
N LEU A 148 7.61 -2.93 -8.52
CA LEU A 148 8.30 -4.16 -8.08
C LEU A 148 9.78 -4.16 -8.51
N ARG A 149 10.07 -3.75 -9.76
CA ARG A 149 11.44 -3.69 -10.29
C ARG A 149 12.29 -2.67 -9.52
N GLU A 150 11.74 -1.50 -9.25
CA GLU A 150 12.48 -0.42 -8.60
C GLU A 150 12.76 -0.74 -7.13
N ILE A 151 11.79 -1.29 -6.39
CA ILE A 151 11.98 -1.71 -5.01
C ILE A 151 12.97 -2.87 -4.89
N ARG A 152 12.99 -3.80 -5.85
CA ARG A 152 13.97 -4.91 -5.86
C ARG A 152 15.41 -4.43 -5.86
N LYS A 153 15.70 -3.26 -6.42
CA LYS A 153 17.05 -2.67 -6.40
C LYS A 153 17.56 -2.31 -5.00
N LEU A 154 16.69 -2.21 -4.01
CA LEU A 154 17.09 -2.01 -2.62
C LEU A 154 17.71 -3.26 -1.98
N GLY A 155 17.51 -4.44 -2.57
CA GLY A 155 18.00 -5.72 -2.04
C GLY A 155 17.25 -6.18 -0.79
N ASN A 156 17.45 -7.43 -0.36
CA ASN A 156 16.83 -8.03 0.83
C ASN A 156 15.30 -7.82 0.87
N VAL A 157 14.64 -8.04 -0.26
CA VAL A 157 13.19 -7.92 -0.40
C VAL A 157 12.66 -8.93 -1.41
N ASP A 158 11.58 -9.60 -1.04
CA ASP A 158 10.77 -10.42 -1.95
C ASP A 158 9.66 -9.52 -2.52
N THR A 159 9.56 -9.44 -3.83
CA THR A 159 8.55 -8.64 -4.52
C THR A 159 7.47 -9.55 -5.09
N ILE A 160 6.22 -9.27 -4.77
CA ILE A 160 5.06 -10.08 -5.13
C ILE A 160 4.12 -9.26 -6.01
N ASN A 161 3.79 -9.78 -7.19
CA ASN A 161 2.80 -9.16 -8.06
C ASN A 161 1.39 -9.42 -7.50
N ALA A 162 0.78 -8.37 -6.98
CA ALA A 162 -0.52 -8.44 -6.34
C ALA A 162 -1.64 -8.83 -7.31
N ARG A 163 -1.59 -8.43 -8.58
CA ARG A 163 -2.57 -8.82 -9.59
C ARG A 163 -2.57 -10.34 -9.81
N ILE A 164 -1.38 -10.94 -9.95
CA ILE A 164 -1.26 -12.40 -10.11
C ILE A 164 -1.77 -13.11 -8.85
N TRP A 165 -1.40 -12.59 -7.67
CA TRP A 165 -1.80 -13.17 -6.40
C TRP A 165 -3.33 -13.10 -6.21
N ASN A 166 -3.93 -11.92 -6.38
CA ASN A 166 -5.37 -11.73 -6.25
C ASN A 166 -6.18 -12.63 -7.19
N ASN A 167 -5.72 -12.82 -8.44
CA ASN A 167 -6.40 -13.67 -9.41
C ASN A 167 -6.42 -15.16 -9.03
N LYS A 168 -5.51 -15.61 -8.17
CA LYS A 168 -5.49 -17.00 -7.68
C LYS A 168 -6.52 -17.25 -6.57
N PHE A 169 -6.94 -16.19 -5.88
CA PHE A 169 -7.81 -16.27 -4.71
C PHE A 169 -9.15 -15.55 -4.89
N ALA A 170 -9.41 -15.07 -6.11
CA ALA A 170 -10.68 -14.42 -6.47
C ALA A 170 -11.78 -15.46 -6.75
#